data_af2a6cf462c2456a5ee5fd4979bf48e1
#
_entry.id   af2a6cf462c2456a5ee5fd4979bf48e1
#
_cell.length_a   1.000
_cell.length_b   1.000
_cell.length_c   1.000
_cell.angle_alpha   90.00
_cell.angle_beta   90.00
_cell.angle_gamma   90.00
#
_symmetry.space_group_name_H-M   'P 1'
#
loop_
_entity.id
_entity.type
_entity.pdbx_description
1 polymer ?
#
loop_
_entity_poly.entity_id
_entity_poly.type
_entity_poly.pdbx_seq_one_letter_code
_entity_poly.pdbx_strand_id
1 'polypeptide(L)'
;DWSSDVCSSDLSDGIIAPGYEPEALEYLKGKKKGNYAIIQIDPEYEPAPIEHKEVFGVTFEQGRNELNIDEHFFDDVVTENKDIPQQAKIDMAIAMITLKYTQSNSVCFVKNGQAIGIGAGQQSRIHCTRLAGNKADNWLLRQSPQVLSLPFKEGMKRADRDNAIDLYIGEDYMDVLADGEWERVFTEKPPV
;
A
#
# COMPACT_ATOMS: atom_id res chain seq x y z
N ASP A 1 -7.14 18.56 0.89
CA ASP A 1 -6.21 17.66 1.54
C ASP A 1 -5.93 16.46 0.64
N TRP A 2 -4.67 16.22 0.31
CA TRP A 2 -4.24 15.20 -0.67
C TRP A 2 -4.72 13.79 -0.29
N SER A 3 -4.82 13.50 1.00
CA SER A 3 -5.31 12.20 1.49
C SER A 3 -6.79 11.95 1.18
N SER A 4 -7.61 13.00 1.12
CA SER A 4 -9.03 12.86 0.80
C SER A 4 -9.27 12.50 -0.66
N ASP A 5 -8.46 13.01 -1.59
CA ASP A 5 -8.56 12.70 -3.01
C ASP A 5 -8.11 11.27 -3.34
N VAL A 6 -7.06 10.77 -2.67
CA VAL A 6 -6.61 9.38 -2.81
C VAL A 6 -7.64 8.40 -2.23
N CYS A 7 -8.23 8.73 -1.08
CA CYS A 7 -9.33 7.95 -0.50
C CYS A 7 -10.65 8.11 -1.26
N SER A 8 -10.77 9.08 -2.18
CA SER A 8 -11.96 9.27 -2.99
C SER A 8 -12.10 8.25 -4.11
N SER A 9 -11.06 7.51 -4.42
CA SER A 9 -11.11 6.45 -5.41
C SER A 9 -11.92 5.25 -4.92
N ASP A 10 -12.35 4.40 -5.85
CA ASP A 10 -13.10 3.16 -5.57
C ASP A 10 -12.29 2.12 -4.77
N LEU A 11 -11.10 2.47 -4.28
CA LEU A 11 -10.13 1.57 -3.66
C LEU A 11 -10.30 1.42 -2.14
N SER A 12 -11.18 2.18 -1.48
CA SER A 12 -11.40 2.07 -0.04
C SER A 12 -12.88 1.89 0.31
N ASP A 13 -13.15 1.14 1.37
CA ASP A 13 -14.49 0.87 1.88
C ASP A 13 -14.83 1.71 3.11
N GLY A 14 -13.85 2.42 3.65
CA GLY A 14 -14.04 3.26 4.82
C GLY A 14 -12.84 4.13 5.14
N ILE A 15 -13.03 4.98 6.13
CA ILE A 15 -12.04 5.90 6.66
C ILE A 15 -12.13 5.92 8.19
N ILE A 16 -10.98 6.08 8.85
CA ILE A 16 -10.89 6.28 10.29
C ILE A 16 -10.08 7.54 10.59
N ALA A 17 -10.59 8.40 11.45
CA ALA A 17 -9.90 9.62 11.88
C ALA A 17 -10.37 10.06 13.29
N PRO A 18 -9.61 10.89 14.01
CA PRO A 18 -10.04 11.46 15.29
C PRO A 18 -11.25 12.39 15.18
N GLY A 19 -11.43 13.01 14.01
CA GLY A 19 -12.56 13.90 13.73
C GLY A 19 -12.66 14.22 12.25
N TYR A 20 -13.74 14.85 11.87
CA TYR A 20 -14.04 15.22 10.49
C TYR A 20 -14.59 16.65 10.45
N GLU A 21 -14.07 17.45 9.55
CA GLU A 21 -14.70 18.74 9.23
C GLU A 21 -16.10 18.51 8.66
N PRO A 22 -17.07 19.37 8.97
CA PRO A 22 -18.46 19.17 8.55
C PRO A 22 -18.64 18.94 7.05
N GLU A 23 -17.93 19.70 6.22
CA GLU A 23 -17.99 19.58 4.76
C GLU A 23 -17.41 18.25 4.27
N ALA A 24 -16.26 17.83 4.86
CA ALA A 24 -15.66 16.54 4.56
C ALA A 24 -16.56 15.38 4.97
N LEU A 25 -17.20 15.48 6.13
CA LEU A 25 -18.13 14.46 6.62
C LEU A 25 -19.34 14.29 5.69
N GLU A 26 -19.93 15.39 5.23
CA GLU A 26 -21.06 15.33 4.29
C GLU A 26 -20.65 14.72 2.94
N TYR A 27 -19.46 15.07 2.44
CA TYR A 27 -18.92 14.46 1.24
C TYR A 27 -18.71 12.95 1.41
N LEU A 28 -18.12 12.53 2.53
CA LEU A 28 -17.87 11.11 2.83
C LEU A 28 -19.18 10.31 2.98
N LYS A 29 -20.21 10.87 3.61
CA LYS A 29 -21.54 10.25 3.72
C LYS A 29 -22.19 9.97 2.37
N GLY A 30 -21.92 10.79 1.36
CA GLY A 30 -22.40 10.59 -0.01
C GLY A 30 -21.72 9.48 -0.79
N LYS A 31 -20.54 9.01 -0.35
CA LYS A 31 -19.77 7.96 -1.03
C LYS A 31 -20.48 6.61 -0.97
N LYS A 32 -20.24 5.78 -2.01
CA LYS A 32 -20.79 4.43 -2.13
C LYS A 32 -22.32 4.40 -1.87
N LYS A 33 -23.03 5.46 -2.28
CA LYS A 33 -24.50 5.61 -2.06
C LYS A 33 -24.87 5.51 -0.57
N GLY A 34 -24.04 6.06 0.32
CA GLY A 34 -24.25 6.04 1.77
C GLY A 34 -23.72 4.79 2.49
N ASN A 35 -23.04 3.88 1.81
CA ASN A 35 -22.48 2.66 2.41
C ASN A 35 -20.97 2.76 2.71
N TYR A 36 -20.40 3.96 2.65
CA TYR A 36 -19.00 4.17 3.03
C TYR A 36 -18.84 4.20 4.55
N ALA A 37 -18.02 3.35 5.12
CA ALA A 37 -17.80 3.30 6.56
C ALA A 37 -16.99 4.50 7.04
N ILE A 38 -17.55 5.30 7.96
CA ILE A 38 -16.88 6.45 8.57
C ILE A 38 -16.75 6.17 10.04
N ILE A 39 -15.53 6.01 10.52
CA ILE A 39 -15.22 5.64 11.89
C ILE A 39 -14.48 6.79 12.57
N GLN A 40 -15.02 7.27 13.67
CA GLN A 40 -14.32 8.21 14.52
C GLN A 40 -13.62 7.45 15.64
N ILE A 41 -12.32 7.70 15.81
CA ILE A 41 -11.51 7.12 16.90
C ILE A 41 -11.31 8.16 17.99
N ASP A 42 -11.36 7.72 19.25
CA ASP A 42 -10.96 8.53 20.38
C ASP A 42 -9.42 8.63 20.43
N PRO A 43 -8.82 9.83 20.25
CA PRO A 43 -7.37 9.98 20.28
C PRO A 43 -6.74 9.69 21.65
N GLU A 44 -7.53 9.76 22.73
CA GLU A 44 -7.08 9.46 24.10
C GLU A 44 -7.20 7.97 24.46
N TYR A 45 -7.73 7.14 23.54
CA TYR A 45 -7.88 5.72 23.81
C TYR A 45 -6.52 5.01 23.85
N GLU A 46 -6.21 4.44 24.98
CA GLU A 46 -5.05 3.56 25.18
C GLU A 46 -5.50 2.10 25.13
N PRO A 47 -5.04 1.32 24.14
CA PRO A 47 -5.38 -0.09 24.07
C PRO A 47 -4.76 -0.87 25.23
N ALA A 48 -5.47 -1.90 25.70
CA ALA A 48 -4.96 -2.78 26.73
C ALA A 48 -3.62 -3.42 26.33
N PRO A 49 -2.69 -3.67 27.29
CA PRO A 49 -1.39 -4.28 26.98
C PRO A 49 -1.50 -5.74 26.53
N ILE A 50 -2.62 -6.38 26.82
CA ILE A 50 -2.91 -7.76 26.42
C ILE A 50 -4.07 -7.75 25.43
N GLU A 51 -3.86 -8.40 24.31
CA GLU A 51 -4.87 -8.61 23.27
C GLU A 51 -5.52 -9.97 23.40
N HIS A 52 -6.84 -10.02 23.24
CA HIS A 52 -7.62 -11.25 23.22
C HIS A 52 -8.31 -11.40 21.85
N LYS A 53 -8.27 -12.62 21.33
CA LYS A 53 -8.99 -12.98 20.10
C LYS A 53 -9.68 -14.32 20.31
N GLU A 54 -11.00 -14.34 20.19
CA GLU A 54 -11.79 -15.58 20.25
C GLU A 54 -12.03 -16.13 18.85
N VAL A 55 -11.72 -17.42 18.66
CA VAL A 55 -11.95 -18.15 17.43
C VAL A 55 -12.49 -19.54 17.78
N PHE A 56 -13.69 -19.85 17.35
CA PHE A 56 -14.36 -21.14 17.61
C PHE A 56 -14.40 -21.55 19.10
N GLY A 57 -14.61 -20.59 20.00
CA GLY A 57 -14.66 -20.83 21.45
C GLY A 57 -13.29 -20.99 22.12
N VAL A 58 -12.20 -20.78 21.38
CA VAL A 58 -10.84 -20.71 21.93
C VAL A 58 -10.39 -19.27 21.99
N THR A 59 -10.02 -18.81 23.17
CA THR A 59 -9.47 -17.47 23.36
C THR A 59 -7.95 -17.50 23.25
N PHE A 60 -7.42 -16.75 22.28
CA PHE A 60 -5.99 -16.47 22.17
C PHE A 60 -5.69 -15.22 22.98
N GLU A 61 -4.64 -15.27 23.78
CA GLU A 61 -4.14 -14.17 24.57
C GLU A 61 -2.67 -13.93 24.24
N GLN A 62 -2.32 -12.68 23.95
CA GLN A 62 -0.94 -12.29 23.67
C GLN A 62 -0.65 -10.85 24.12
N GLY A 63 0.60 -10.55 24.39
CA GLY A 63 1.05 -9.18 24.59
C GLY A 63 0.96 -8.38 23.30
N ARG A 64 0.48 -7.15 23.38
CA ARG A 64 0.47 -6.22 22.26
C ARG A 64 1.90 -5.89 21.83
N ASN A 65 2.12 -5.71 20.52
CA ASN A 65 3.40 -5.23 20.03
C ASN A 65 3.57 -3.74 20.36
N GLU A 66 4.29 -3.44 21.44
CA GLU A 66 4.54 -2.09 21.94
C GLU A 66 5.88 -1.49 21.46
N LEU A 67 6.53 -2.14 20.47
CA LEU A 67 7.79 -1.63 19.92
C LEU A 67 7.64 -0.17 19.49
N ASN A 68 8.37 0.71 20.16
CA ASN A 68 8.45 2.12 19.79
C ASN A 68 9.53 2.32 18.73
N ILE A 69 9.18 2.97 17.62
CA ILE A 69 10.10 3.25 16.50
C ILE A 69 10.26 4.77 16.45
N ASP A 70 11.14 5.26 17.31
CA ASP A 70 11.48 6.67 17.43
C ASP A 70 12.88 6.96 16.86
N GLU A 71 13.36 8.19 17.05
CA GLU A 71 14.67 8.63 16.55
C GLU A 71 15.84 7.85 17.15
N HIS A 72 15.68 7.29 18.36
CA HIS A 72 16.72 6.53 19.08
C HIS A 72 16.79 5.05 18.67
N PHE A 73 15.78 4.56 17.92
CA PHE A 73 15.70 3.16 17.52
C PHE A 73 16.92 2.70 16.70
N PHE A 74 17.61 3.62 16.03
CA PHE A 74 18.77 3.35 15.17
C PHE A 74 20.09 3.84 15.76
N ASP A 75 20.21 4.08 17.06
CA ASP A 75 21.43 4.59 17.70
C ASP A 75 22.50 3.50 17.85
N ASP A 76 22.09 2.24 18.08
CA ASP A 76 22.99 1.11 18.19
C ASP A 76 23.29 0.46 16.84
N VAL A 77 24.26 1.04 16.10
CA VAL A 77 24.70 0.53 14.81
C VAL A 77 25.79 -0.52 15.01
N VAL A 78 25.47 -1.78 14.75
CA VAL A 78 26.38 -2.94 14.95
C VAL A 78 27.21 -3.29 13.72
N THR A 79 26.93 -2.72 12.55
CA THR A 79 27.69 -2.95 11.32
C THR A 79 29.04 -2.26 11.32
N GLU A 80 29.98 -2.70 10.47
CA GLU A 80 31.31 -2.09 10.32
C GLU A 80 31.20 -0.62 9.90
N ASN A 81 30.40 -0.33 8.88
CA ASN A 81 30.05 1.04 8.52
C ASN A 81 28.98 1.56 9.48
N LYS A 82 29.32 2.60 10.23
CA LYS A 82 28.43 3.26 11.20
C LYS A 82 27.68 4.46 10.62
N ASP A 83 28.04 4.90 9.42
CA ASP A 83 27.43 6.05 8.79
C ASP A 83 26.13 5.65 8.05
N ILE A 84 24.99 6.01 8.65
CA ILE A 84 23.66 5.80 8.07
C ILE A 84 23.11 7.16 7.66
N PRO A 85 22.93 7.40 6.35
CA PRO A 85 22.32 8.64 5.87
C PRO A 85 20.94 8.87 6.49
N GLN A 86 20.58 10.13 6.75
CA GLN A 86 19.30 10.48 7.38
C GLN A 86 18.09 9.94 6.59
N GLN A 87 18.16 10.00 5.26
CA GLN A 87 17.08 9.42 4.43
C GLN A 87 16.93 7.91 4.63
N ALA A 88 18.04 7.20 4.81
CA ALA A 88 17.99 5.75 5.09
C ALA A 88 17.37 5.47 6.45
N LYS A 89 17.62 6.31 7.47
CA LYS A 89 16.95 6.17 8.78
C LYS A 89 15.44 6.37 8.66
N ILE A 90 15.00 7.36 7.88
CA ILE A 90 13.57 7.59 7.59
C ILE A 90 12.96 6.36 6.89
N ASP A 91 13.62 5.86 5.86
CA ASP A 91 13.15 4.70 5.10
C ASP A 91 13.08 3.43 5.98
N MET A 92 14.09 3.21 6.85
CA MET A 92 14.08 2.13 7.83
C MET A 92 12.95 2.28 8.86
N ALA A 93 12.68 3.49 9.36
CA ALA A 93 11.58 3.74 10.29
C ALA A 93 10.22 3.41 9.62
N ILE A 94 10.00 3.86 8.40
CA ILE A 94 8.79 3.52 7.62
C ILE A 94 8.69 2.01 7.39
N ALA A 95 9.81 1.34 7.09
CA ALA A 95 9.86 -0.11 6.92
C ALA A 95 9.44 -0.83 8.22
N MET A 96 9.99 -0.44 9.35
CA MET A 96 9.69 -1.03 10.67
C MET A 96 8.23 -0.81 11.07
N ILE A 97 7.69 0.41 10.88
CA ILE A 97 6.28 0.71 11.13
C ILE A 97 5.38 -0.15 10.23
N THR A 98 5.69 -0.22 8.94
CA THR A 98 4.95 -1.04 7.98
C THR A 98 4.91 -2.50 8.42
N LEU A 99 6.07 -3.08 8.77
CA LEU A 99 6.16 -4.48 9.17
C LEU A 99 5.57 -4.76 10.55
N LYS A 100 5.59 -3.79 11.48
CA LYS A 100 4.91 -3.90 12.78
C LYS A 100 3.43 -4.25 12.64
N TYR A 101 2.76 -3.70 11.63
CA TYR A 101 1.33 -3.89 11.37
C TYR A 101 1.04 -4.85 10.21
N THR A 102 2.05 -5.57 9.72
CA THR A 102 1.92 -6.51 8.62
C THR A 102 2.03 -7.94 9.10
N GLN A 103 1.14 -8.81 8.61
CA GLN A 103 1.15 -10.23 9.01
C GLN A 103 2.42 -10.95 8.53
N SER A 104 3.07 -11.64 9.44
CA SER A 104 4.24 -12.50 9.18
C SER A 104 3.89 -13.71 8.29
N ASN A 105 4.84 -14.27 7.55
CA ASN A 105 6.16 -13.70 7.28
C ASN A 105 6.01 -12.49 6.36
N SER A 106 6.81 -11.46 6.56
CA SER A 106 6.67 -10.22 5.80
C SER A 106 8.04 -9.59 5.50
N VAL A 107 8.10 -8.92 4.36
CA VAL A 107 9.24 -8.12 3.87
C VAL A 107 8.68 -6.88 3.21
N CYS A 108 9.34 -5.73 3.36
CA CYS A 108 9.01 -4.55 2.57
C CYS A 108 10.27 -3.86 2.03
N PHE A 109 10.07 -3.18 0.91
CA PHE A 109 11.01 -2.24 0.31
C PHE A 109 10.47 -0.83 0.50
N VAL A 110 11.33 0.07 0.95
CA VAL A 110 10.99 1.47 1.18
C VAL A 110 11.96 2.36 0.43
N LYS A 111 11.47 3.44 -0.15
CA LYS A 111 12.27 4.43 -0.85
C LYS A 111 11.67 5.81 -0.66
N ASN A 112 12.51 6.77 -0.24
CA ASN A 112 12.12 8.17 -0.06
C ASN A 112 10.88 8.36 0.83
N GLY A 113 10.80 7.62 1.94
CA GLY A 113 9.69 7.70 2.89
C GLY A 113 8.41 6.97 2.47
N GLN A 114 8.46 6.15 1.41
CA GLN A 114 7.31 5.41 0.89
C GLN A 114 7.60 3.91 0.82
N ALA A 115 6.72 3.08 1.37
CA ALA A 115 6.73 1.63 1.15
C ALA A 115 6.29 1.33 -0.28
N ILE A 116 7.23 0.88 -1.12
CA ILE A 116 7.02 0.66 -2.56
C ILE A 116 6.74 -0.80 -2.91
N GLY A 117 7.01 -1.73 -1.99
CA GLY A 117 6.69 -3.13 -2.18
C GLY A 117 6.59 -3.87 -0.86
N ILE A 118 5.46 -4.52 -0.62
CA ILE A 118 5.19 -5.28 0.61
C ILE A 118 4.79 -6.71 0.22
N GLY A 119 5.54 -7.69 0.73
CA GLY A 119 5.19 -9.10 0.71
C GLY A 119 4.80 -9.54 2.11
N ALA A 120 3.58 -10.06 2.29
CA ALA A 120 3.00 -10.35 3.59
C ALA A 120 2.27 -11.69 3.60
N GLY A 121 2.18 -12.32 4.78
CA GLY A 121 1.39 -13.52 5.00
C GLY A 121 1.84 -14.76 4.22
N GLN A 122 3.07 -14.78 3.72
CA GLN A 122 3.59 -15.90 2.96
C GLN A 122 4.21 -16.97 3.88
N GLN A 123 4.13 -18.23 3.47
CA GLN A 123 4.69 -19.35 4.21
C GLN A 123 6.23 -19.39 4.20
N SER A 124 6.86 -18.74 3.22
CA SER A 124 8.30 -18.70 3.04
C SER A 124 8.80 -17.27 2.93
N ARG A 125 9.91 -16.93 3.62
CA ARG A 125 10.55 -15.61 3.52
C ARG A 125 11.05 -15.30 2.12
N ILE A 126 11.50 -16.32 1.35
CA ILE A 126 11.87 -16.14 -0.05
C ILE A 126 10.67 -15.68 -0.87
N HIS A 127 9.49 -16.26 -0.66
CA HIS A 127 8.27 -15.80 -1.34
C HIS A 127 7.86 -14.40 -0.91
N CYS A 128 7.99 -14.04 0.37
CA CYS A 128 7.77 -12.65 0.83
C CYS A 128 8.70 -11.69 0.09
N THR A 129 10.00 -12.02 0.00
CA THR A 129 10.99 -11.17 -0.67
C THR A 129 10.69 -11.00 -2.15
N ARG A 130 10.37 -12.10 -2.84
CA ARG A 130 9.98 -12.06 -4.27
C ARG A 130 8.73 -11.21 -4.50
N LEU A 131 7.69 -11.43 -3.70
CA LEU A 131 6.45 -10.67 -3.81
C LEU A 131 6.66 -9.17 -3.55
N ALA A 132 7.44 -8.84 -2.52
CA ALA A 132 7.79 -7.46 -2.22
C ALA A 132 8.63 -6.83 -3.33
N GLY A 133 9.61 -7.57 -3.87
CA GLY A 133 10.46 -7.15 -4.99
C GLY A 133 9.64 -6.88 -6.25
N ASN A 134 8.80 -7.82 -6.67
CA ASN A 134 7.93 -7.64 -7.85
C ASN A 134 7.04 -6.41 -7.72
N LYS A 135 6.47 -6.16 -6.52
CA LYS A 135 5.69 -4.94 -6.29
C LYS A 135 6.52 -3.66 -6.36
N ALA A 136 7.76 -3.69 -5.85
CA ALA A 136 8.68 -2.56 -5.95
C ALA A 136 9.10 -2.29 -7.41
N ASP A 137 9.35 -3.34 -8.19
CA ASP A 137 9.65 -3.24 -9.61
C ASP A 137 8.45 -2.65 -10.38
N ASN A 138 7.24 -3.16 -10.14
CA ASN A 138 6.02 -2.61 -10.73
C ASN A 138 5.83 -1.14 -10.36
N TRP A 139 6.07 -0.77 -9.09
CA TRP A 139 5.99 0.62 -8.66
C TRP A 139 6.92 1.54 -9.45
N LEU A 140 8.17 1.08 -9.74
CA LEU A 140 9.13 1.81 -10.55
C LEU A 140 8.73 1.85 -12.03
N LEU A 141 8.34 0.71 -12.61
CA LEU A 141 7.95 0.59 -14.02
C LEU A 141 6.72 1.44 -14.35
N ARG A 142 5.73 1.50 -13.45
CA ARG A 142 4.53 2.36 -13.61
C ARG A 142 4.86 3.85 -13.74
N GLN A 143 6.02 4.29 -13.28
CA GLN A 143 6.49 5.68 -13.37
C GLN A 143 7.42 5.92 -14.56
N SER A 144 7.68 4.91 -15.38
CA SER A 144 8.49 5.07 -16.59
C SER A 144 7.80 5.99 -17.60
N PRO A 145 8.58 6.79 -18.39
CA PRO A 145 8.00 7.63 -19.43
C PRO A 145 7.12 6.86 -20.41
N GLN A 146 7.47 5.61 -20.70
CA GLN A 146 6.73 4.72 -21.59
C GLN A 146 5.32 4.46 -21.06
N VAL A 147 5.20 4.08 -19.79
CA VAL A 147 3.90 3.81 -19.15
C VAL A 147 3.08 5.08 -18.97
N LEU A 148 3.72 6.17 -18.58
CA LEU A 148 3.04 7.47 -18.40
C LEU A 148 2.49 8.04 -19.71
N SER A 149 3.05 7.65 -20.86
CA SER A 149 2.62 8.07 -22.19
C SER A 149 1.69 7.09 -22.92
N LEU A 150 1.20 6.03 -22.23
CA LEU A 150 0.31 5.05 -22.86
C LEU A 150 -0.95 5.72 -23.44
N PRO A 151 -1.29 5.45 -24.71
CA PRO A 151 -2.36 6.13 -25.45
C PRO A 151 -3.73 5.51 -25.12
N PHE A 152 -4.19 5.68 -23.86
CA PHE A 152 -5.49 5.18 -23.44
C PHE A 152 -6.65 5.85 -24.16
N LYS A 153 -7.72 5.09 -24.41
CA LYS A 153 -8.98 5.64 -24.88
C LYS A 153 -9.61 6.62 -23.90
N GLU A 154 -10.27 7.64 -24.43
CA GLU A 154 -11.04 8.57 -23.59
C GLU A 154 -12.19 7.87 -22.87
N GLY A 155 -12.51 8.34 -21.65
CA GLY A 155 -13.62 7.81 -20.85
C GLY A 155 -13.35 6.46 -20.19
N MET A 156 -12.15 5.87 -20.36
CA MET A 156 -11.79 4.64 -19.66
C MET A 156 -11.73 4.88 -18.15
N LYS A 157 -12.35 3.96 -17.38
CA LYS A 157 -12.33 4.03 -15.92
C LYS A 157 -10.91 3.83 -15.38
N ARG A 158 -10.62 4.45 -14.23
CA ARG A 158 -9.31 4.36 -13.60
C ARG A 158 -8.91 2.91 -13.32
N ALA A 159 -9.81 2.09 -12.78
CA ALA A 159 -9.54 0.68 -12.48
C ALA A 159 -9.15 -0.12 -13.74
N ASP A 160 -9.83 0.12 -14.87
CA ASP A 160 -9.52 -0.56 -16.14
C ASP A 160 -8.15 -0.12 -16.67
N ARG A 161 -7.80 1.17 -16.53
CA ARG A 161 -6.46 1.67 -16.88
C ARG A 161 -5.37 1.07 -16.00
N ASP A 162 -5.60 1.00 -14.69
CA ASP A 162 -4.65 0.43 -13.74
C ASP A 162 -4.40 -1.05 -14.03
N ASN A 163 -5.44 -1.83 -14.33
CA ASN A 163 -5.33 -3.23 -14.73
C ASN A 163 -4.55 -3.38 -16.05
N ALA A 164 -4.82 -2.53 -17.04
CA ALA A 164 -4.12 -2.56 -18.31
C ALA A 164 -2.63 -2.21 -18.16
N ILE A 165 -2.28 -1.29 -17.24
CA ILE A 165 -0.88 -0.98 -16.93
C ILE A 165 -0.20 -2.19 -16.30
N ASP A 166 -0.84 -2.86 -15.33
CA ASP A 166 -0.26 -4.02 -14.66
C ASP A 166 -0.01 -5.18 -15.65
N LEU A 167 -0.93 -5.45 -16.58
CA LEU A 167 -0.72 -6.39 -17.67
C LEU A 167 0.44 -5.94 -18.58
N TYR A 168 0.44 -4.66 -19.00
CA TYR A 168 1.43 -4.13 -19.93
C TYR A 168 2.88 -4.24 -19.41
N ILE A 169 3.10 -4.04 -18.12
CA ILE A 169 4.43 -4.15 -17.49
C ILE A 169 4.75 -5.56 -16.98
N GLY A 170 3.78 -6.47 -17.02
CA GLY A 170 3.88 -7.83 -16.53
C GLY A 170 4.40 -8.83 -17.58
N GLU A 171 4.56 -10.08 -17.15
CA GLU A 171 4.92 -11.20 -18.07
C GLU A 171 3.78 -11.56 -19.03
N ASP A 172 2.56 -11.20 -18.66
CA ASP A 172 1.30 -11.44 -19.38
C ASP A 172 0.87 -10.26 -20.27
N TYR A 173 1.83 -9.42 -20.67
CA TYR A 173 1.58 -8.23 -21.52
C TYR A 173 0.81 -8.53 -22.82
N MET A 174 0.87 -9.75 -23.33
CA MET A 174 0.11 -10.15 -24.51
C MET A 174 -1.41 -10.15 -24.25
N ASP A 175 -1.87 -10.26 -23.01
CA ASP A 175 -3.30 -10.19 -22.68
C ASP A 175 -3.90 -8.80 -22.98
N VAL A 176 -3.06 -7.77 -23.05
CA VAL A 176 -3.46 -6.41 -23.40
C VAL A 176 -2.89 -5.92 -24.74
N LEU A 177 -1.88 -6.60 -25.31
CA LEU A 177 -1.23 -6.20 -26.57
C LEU A 177 -1.51 -7.12 -27.76
N ALA A 178 -2.19 -8.25 -27.55
CA ALA A 178 -2.60 -9.11 -28.66
C ALA A 178 -3.56 -8.40 -29.62
N ASP A 179 -3.59 -8.84 -30.87
CA ASP A 179 -4.49 -8.30 -31.90
C ASP A 179 -5.96 -8.54 -31.46
N GLY A 180 -6.76 -7.48 -31.48
CA GLY A 180 -8.13 -7.49 -30.97
C GLY A 180 -8.26 -7.10 -29.50
N GLU A 181 -7.21 -7.19 -28.71
CA GLU A 181 -7.23 -6.78 -27.30
C GLU A 181 -6.75 -5.35 -27.11
N TRP A 182 -5.61 -4.98 -27.73
CA TRP A 182 -5.10 -3.61 -27.57
C TRP A 182 -6.10 -2.55 -28.08
N GLU A 183 -6.87 -2.85 -29.11
CA GLU A 183 -7.90 -1.95 -29.66
C GLU A 183 -9.03 -1.66 -28.67
N ARG A 184 -9.20 -2.46 -27.62
CA ARG A 184 -10.20 -2.21 -26.56
C ARG A 184 -9.72 -1.14 -25.58
N VAL A 185 -8.41 -1.04 -25.38
CA VAL A 185 -7.77 -0.27 -24.32
C VAL A 185 -7.12 1.01 -24.84
N PHE A 186 -6.40 0.90 -25.98
CA PHE A 186 -5.57 1.97 -26.52
C PHE A 186 -6.12 2.54 -27.82
N THR A 187 -5.71 3.77 -28.14
CA THR A 187 -6.01 4.41 -29.43
C THR A 187 -5.05 3.98 -30.54
N GLU A 188 -3.86 3.52 -30.18
CA GLU A 188 -2.84 2.93 -31.04
C GLU A 188 -2.09 1.85 -30.26
N LYS A 189 -1.48 0.87 -30.96
CA LYS A 189 -0.76 -0.23 -30.34
C LYS A 189 0.52 0.29 -29.67
N PRO A 190 0.65 0.20 -28.33
CA PRO A 190 1.88 0.59 -27.65
C PRO A 190 3.06 -0.30 -28.06
N PRO A 191 4.31 0.22 -28.01
CA PRO A 191 5.51 -0.59 -28.19
C PRO A 191 5.66 -1.60 -27.05
N VAL A 192 6.33 -2.73 -27.33
CA VAL A 192 6.71 -3.74 -26.33
C VAL A 192 8.05 -3.38 -25.72
#